data_48a05cfa52f9bca4a59a688db0e9ca91
#
_entry.id   48a05cfa52f9bca4a59a688db0e9ca91
#
_cell.length_a   1.000
_cell.length_b   1.000
_cell.length_c   1.000
_cell.angle_alpha   90.00
_cell.angle_beta   90.00
_cell.angle_gamma   90.00
#
_symmetry.space_group_name_H-M   'P 1'
#
loop_
_entity.id
_entity.type
_entity.pdbx_description
1 polymer ?
#
loop_
_entity_poly.entity_id
_entity_poly.type
_entity_poly.pdbx_seq_one_letter_code
_entity_poly.pdbx_strand_id
1 'polypeptide(L)'
;MDRIAKQKLNVVILVDCSKSMQGERIAKVNTALRDIKNHLVEMQNENSNVDFYITVIPFSTDAYFLNGDKVKEVQNFEFKDIKGGGWSNLHIAYQRLEEILKKESNGGIMPDFGGVAPILLLMTDGHPTKYPLKNEMASLKKLPWFNVALKYGIAIALKDKKTNDVLSEFVGGNGDVIECFDAKLLENIIKIIVLTASKVKSTSTAVRSGTNPTVVQQIQQQVKQALCEVADWEW
;
A
#
# COMPACT_ATOMS: atom_id res chain seq x y z
N MET A 1 27.26 10.06 -21.29
CA MET A 1 25.99 10.43 -20.63
C MET A 1 25.72 9.40 -19.55
N ASP A 2 25.99 9.76 -18.30
CA ASP A 2 25.67 8.88 -17.18
C ASP A 2 24.16 8.70 -17.09
N ARG A 3 23.69 7.47 -17.26
CA ARG A 3 22.29 7.14 -16.99
C ARG A 3 22.05 7.34 -15.51
N ILE A 4 21.31 8.38 -15.15
CA ILE A 4 20.79 8.54 -13.80
C ILE A 4 20.00 7.26 -13.49
N ALA A 5 20.44 6.50 -12.49
CA ALA A 5 19.74 5.29 -12.09
C ALA A 5 18.31 5.66 -11.67
N LYS A 6 17.33 5.02 -12.29
CA LYS A 6 15.92 5.22 -11.95
C LYS A 6 15.67 4.84 -10.49
N GLN A 7 14.76 5.56 -9.86
CA GLN A 7 14.38 5.28 -8.47
C GLN A 7 13.32 4.18 -8.42
N LYS A 8 13.52 3.16 -7.58
CA LYS A 8 12.54 2.12 -7.34
C LYS A 8 11.49 2.59 -6.34
N LEU A 9 10.22 2.67 -6.72
CA LEU A 9 9.10 2.93 -5.83
C LEU A 9 8.29 1.65 -5.62
N ASN A 10 8.33 1.12 -4.41
CA ASN A 10 7.59 -0.07 -4.03
C ASN A 10 6.18 0.30 -3.54
N VAL A 11 5.15 -0.27 -4.16
CA VAL A 11 3.75 -0.20 -3.75
C VAL A 11 3.34 -1.56 -3.21
N VAL A 12 3.05 -1.64 -1.92
CA VAL A 12 2.68 -2.88 -1.23
C VAL A 12 1.23 -2.79 -0.79
N ILE A 13 0.43 -3.75 -1.21
CA ILE A 13 -1.01 -3.76 -0.99
C ILE A 13 -1.40 -5.04 -0.24
N LEU A 14 -1.83 -4.89 1.02
CA LEU A 14 -2.43 -5.97 1.81
C LEU A 14 -3.94 -5.94 1.58
N VAL A 15 -4.50 -7.05 1.14
CA VAL A 15 -5.91 -7.16 0.76
C VAL A 15 -6.60 -8.20 1.61
N ASP A 16 -7.53 -7.78 2.45
CA ASP A 16 -8.45 -8.71 3.12
C ASP A 16 -9.30 -9.42 2.06
N CYS A 17 -9.23 -10.74 2.05
CA CYS A 17 -10.09 -11.58 1.23
C CYS A 17 -10.82 -12.63 2.07
N SER A 18 -11.12 -12.31 3.33
CA SER A 18 -11.90 -13.15 4.24
C SER A 18 -13.34 -13.33 3.78
N LYS A 19 -14.12 -14.12 4.51
CA LYS A 19 -15.49 -14.47 4.14
C LYS A 19 -16.41 -13.23 3.99
N SER A 20 -16.21 -12.18 4.77
CA SER A 20 -16.98 -10.93 4.69
C SER A 20 -16.76 -10.18 3.38
N MET A 21 -15.58 -10.35 2.78
CA MET A 21 -15.22 -9.75 1.49
C MET A 21 -15.80 -10.48 0.28
N GLN A 22 -16.43 -11.63 0.44
CA GLN A 22 -17.00 -12.40 -0.68
C GLN A 22 -18.05 -11.61 -1.49
N GLY A 23 -18.14 -11.94 -2.78
CA GLY A 23 -19.11 -11.35 -3.69
C GLY A 23 -18.68 -9.98 -4.22
N GLU A 24 -19.53 -8.98 -4.08
CA GLU A 24 -19.36 -7.66 -4.68
C GLU A 24 -18.12 -6.91 -4.16
N ARG A 25 -17.77 -7.04 -2.88
CA ARG A 25 -16.64 -6.34 -2.27
C ARG A 25 -15.32 -6.76 -2.90
N ILE A 26 -15.05 -8.08 -2.96
CA ILE A 26 -13.80 -8.56 -3.56
C ILE A 26 -13.76 -8.33 -5.07
N ALA A 27 -14.91 -8.35 -5.74
CA ALA A 27 -15.01 -8.01 -7.16
C ALA A 27 -14.62 -6.55 -7.43
N LYS A 28 -15.11 -5.61 -6.60
CA LYS A 28 -14.70 -4.19 -6.68
C LYS A 28 -13.21 -4.00 -6.45
N VAL A 29 -12.64 -4.69 -5.45
CA VAL A 29 -11.19 -4.65 -5.18
C VAL A 29 -10.40 -5.21 -6.36
N ASN A 30 -10.80 -6.34 -6.95
CA ASN A 30 -10.15 -6.92 -8.11
C ASN A 30 -10.16 -5.96 -9.32
N THR A 31 -11.28 -5.30 -9.57
CA THR A 31 -11.39 -4.30 -10.63
C THR A 31 -10.42 -3.14 -10.38
N ALA A 32 -10.47 -2.54 -9.20
CA ALA A 32 -9.62 -1.41 -8.85
C ALA A 32 -8.12 -1.77 -8.94
N LEU A 33 -7.72 -2.96 -8.50
CA LEU A 33 -6.32 -3.40 -8.58
C LEU A 33 -5.82 -3.59 -10.02
N ARG A 34 -6.69 -4.07 -10.93
CA ARG A 34 -6.35 -4.15 -12.36
C ARG A 34 -6.13 -2.76 -12.97
N ASP A 35 -7.04 -1.84 -12.65
CA ASP A 35 -6.99 -0.48 -13.18
C ASP A 35 -5.76 0.26 -12.65
N ILE A 36 -5.45 0.09 -11.37
CA ILE A 36 -4.23 0.62 -10.74
C ILE A 36 -2.97 0.10 -11.46
N LYS A 37 -2.89 -1.20 -11.72
CA LYS A 37 -1.75 -1.78 -12.44
C LYS A 37 -1.56 -1.11 -13.79
N ASN A 38 -2.63 -0.89 -14.54
CA ASN A 38 -2.58 -0.24 -15.85
C ASN A 38 -2.10 1.21 -15.73
N HIS A 39 -2.62 1.97 -14.76
CA HIS A 39 -2.18 3.34 -14.50
C HIS A 39 -0.71 3.43 -14.07
N LEU A 40 -0.23 2.51 -13.25
CA LEU A 40 1.19 2.48 -12.85
C LEU A 40 2.10 2.22 -14.05
N VAL A 41 1.67 1.37 -14.99
CA VAL A 41 2.39 1.13 -16.26
C VAL A 41 2.43 2.40 -17.12
N GLU A 42 1.30 3.10 -17.26
CA GLU A 42 1.23 4.38 -17.98
C GLU A 42 2.16 5.41 -17.36
N MET A 43 2.09 5.59 -16.05
CA MET A 43 2.95 6.51 -15.30
C MET A 43 4.44 6.18 -15.42
N GLN A 44 4.81 4.90 -15.45
CA GLN A 44 6.19 4.47 -15.65
C GLN A 44 6.69 4.81 -17.05
N ASN A 45 5.83 4.67 -18.05
CA ASN A 45 6.16 5.04 -19.43
C ASN A 45 6.34 6.56 -19.61
N GLU A 46 5.55 7.36 -18.90
CA GLU A 46 5.62 8.83 -18.93
C GLU A 46 6.77 9.39 -18.06
N ASN A 47 7.19 8.66 -17.02
CA ASN A 47 8.18 9.12 -16.06
C ASN A 47 9.48 8.31 -16.17
N SER A 48 10.47 8.88 -16.84
CA SER A 48 11.77 8.22 -17.06
C SER A 48 12.61 8.04 -15.79
N ASN A 49 12.23 8.64 -14.66
CA ASN A 49 13.03 8.68 -13.43
C ASN A 49 12.60 7.69 -12.35
N VAL A 50 11.44 7.04 -12.51
CA VAL A 50 10.87 6.13 -11.50
C VAL A 50 10.46 4.81 -12.14
N ASP A 51 10.90 3.71 -11.55
CA ASP A 51 10.39 2.37 -11.84
C ASP A 51 9.45 1.94 -10.71
N PHE A 52 8.22 1.59 -11.08
CA PHE A 52 7.22 1.11 -10.12
C PHE A 52 7.32 -0.40 -9.93
N TYR A 53 7.36 -0.80 -8.67
CA TYR A 53 7.32 -2.18 -8.23
C TYR A 53 6.06 -2.41 -7.41
N ILE A 54 5.38 -3.51 -7.65
CA ILE A 54 4.12 -3.85 -6.97
C ILE A 54 4.22 -5.19 -6.26
N THR A 55 3.68 -5.24 -5.05
CA THR A 55 3.46 -6.45 -4.27
C THR A 55 2.03 -6.45 -3.78
N VAL A 56 1.27 -7.49 -4.11
CA VAL A 56 -0.07 -7.68 -3.56
C VAL A 56 -0.05 -8.90 -2.65
N ILE A 57 -0.52 -8.72 -1.41
CA ILE A 57 -0.58 -9.73 -0.36
C ILE A 57 -2.06 -9.96 0.01
N PRO A 58 -2.78 -10.82 -0.69
CA PRO A 58 -4.09 -11.27 -0.23
C PRO A 58 -3.95 -12.04 1.08
N PHE A 59 -4.85 -11.78 2.02
CA PHE A 59 -4.90 -12.52 3.28
C PHE A 59 -6.31 -12.93 3.66
N SER A 60 -6.43 -14.13 4.16
CA SER A 60 -7.63 -14.68 4.78
C SER A 60 -7.23 -15.69 5.87
N THR A 61 -7.48 -16.96 5.72
CA THR A 61 -6.94 -18.00 6.62
C THR A 61 -5.42 -18.08 6.53
N ASP A 62 -4.86 -17.81 5.36
CA ASP A 62 -3.42 -17.69 5.09
C ASP A 62 -3.14 -16.35 4.38
N ALA A 63 -1.87 -16.03 4.15
CA ALA A 63 -1.44 -14.88 3.37
C ALA A 63 -0.32 -15.28 2.40
N TYR A 64 -0.40 -14.80 1.16
CA TYR A 64 0.53 -15.17 0.10
C TYR A 64 0.85 -14.00 -0.82
N PHE A 65 1.94 -14.09 -1.57
CA PHE A 65 2.25 -13.16 -2.64
C PHE A 65 1.46 -13.53 -3.89
N LEU A 66 0.64 -12.63 -4.43
CA LEU A 66 -0.35 -12.93 -5.47
C LEU A 66 0.26 -13.62 -6.71
N ASN A 67 1.49 -13.29 -7.07
CA ASN A 67 2.21 -13.90 -8.20
C ASN A 67 3.29 -14.90 -7.80
N GLY A 68 3.34 -15.30 -6.52
CA GLY A 68 4.39 -16.19 -5.99
C GLY A 68 5.69 -15.46 -5.67
N ASP A 69 6.00 -14.36 -6.33
CA ASP A 69 7.20 -13.55 -6.08
C ASP A 69 6.92 -12.44 -5.06
N LYS A 70 7.93 -12.12 -4.25
CA LYS A 70 7.83 -11.06 -3.24
C LYS A 70 7.57 -9.67 -3.84
N VAL A 71 8.11 -9.42 -5.02
CA VAL A 71 7.98 -8.14 -5.72
C VAL A 71 8.12 -8.33 -7.22
N LYS A 72 7.35 -7.57 -7.99
CA LYS A 72 7.51 -7.50 -9.46
C LYS A 72 7.50 -6.06 -9.94
N GLU A 73 8.27 -5.78 -10.96
CA GLU A 73 8.12 -4.56 -11.75
C GLU A 73 6.71 -4.54 -12.34
N VAL A 74 6.05 -3.39 -12.30
CA VAL A 74 4.63 -3.28 -12.65
C VAL A 74 4.32 -3.73 -14.09
N GLN A 75 5.26 -3.57 -15.03
CA GLN A 75 5.11 -4.04 -16.41
C GLN A 75 5.03 -5.57 -16.51
N ASN A 76 5.71 -6.27 -15.60
CA ASN A 76 5.78 -7.74 -15.56
C ASN A 76 4.78 -8.35 -14.56
N PHE A 77 3.95 -7.50 -13.91
CA PHE A 77 2.96 -7.95 -12.94
C PHE A 77 1.70 -8.44 -13.66
N GLU A 78 1.40 -9.74 -13.52
CA GLU A 78 0.17 -10.35 -13.99
C GLU A 78 -0.85 -10.36 -12.85
N PHE A 79 -1.94 -9.59 -13.01
CA PHE A 79 -3.00 -9.59 -12.01
C PHE A 79 -3.84 -10.88 -12.13
N LYS A 80 -4.00 -11.57 -11.01
CA LYS A 80 -4.90 -12.73 -10.86
C LYS A 80 -6.02 -12.38 -9.90
N ASP A 81 -7.26 -12.74 -10.24
CA ASP A 81 -8.41 -12.46 -9.39
C ASP A 81 -8.28 -13.12 -8.02
N ILE A 82 -8.42 -12.29 -6.99
CA ILE A 82 -8.45 -12.72 -5.60
C ILE A 82 -9.85 -13.25 -5.29
N LYS A 83 -9.92 -14.42 -4.67
CA LYS A 83 -11.18 -15.04 -4.24
C LYS A 83 -11.40 -14.80 -2.76
N GLY A 84 -12.59 -14.37 -2.39
CA GLY A 84 -12.97 -14.19 -0.99
C GLY A 84 -13.31 -15.53 -0.30
N GLY A 85 -12.95 -15.65 0.98
CA GLY A 85 -13.27 -16.78 1.83
C GLY A 85 -12.31 -16.97 3.01
N GLY A 86 -12.72 -17.75 4.01
CA GLY A 86 -11.89 -18.05 5.18
C GLY A 86 -11.96 -16.99 6.29
N TRP A 87 -10.98 -17.01 7.18
CA TRP A 87 -10.86 -16.13 8.34
C TRP A 87 -10.06 -14.87 7.99
N SER A 88 -10.14 -13.81 8.78
CA SER A 88 -9.32 -12.62 8.60
C SER A 88 -8.09 -12.68 9.51
N ASN A 89 -7.04 -13.39 9.08
CA ASN A 89 -5.79 -13.58 9.83
C ASN A 89 -4.73 -12.53 9.43
N LEU A 90 -5.01 -11.27 9.75
CA LEU A 90 -4.13 -10.13 9.44
C LEU A 90 -2.70 -10.30 10.00
N HIS A 91 -2.54 -11.03 11.11
CA HIS A 91 -1.21 -11.30 11.68
C HIS A 91 -0.28 -12.03 10.69
N ILE A 92 -0.81 -12.91 9.85
CA ILE A 92 -0.01 -13.61 8.81
C ILE A 92 0.38 -12.63 7.70
N ALA A 93 -0.53 -11.72 7.32
CA ALA A 93 -0.19 -10.67 6.35
C ALA A 93 0.92 -9.74 6.87
N TYR A 94 0.94 -9.42 8.16
CA TYR A 94 2.01 -8.64 8.78
C TYR A 94 3.35 -9.40 8.78
N GLN A 95 3.35 -10.72 8.93
CA GLN A 95 4.56 -11.53 8.78
C GLN A 95 5.10 -11.47 7.34
N ARG A 96 4.22 -11.53 6.33
CA ARG A 96 4.61 -11.36 4.91
C ARG A 96 5.13 -9.95 4.64
N LEU A 97 4.49 -8.94 5.22
CA LEU A 97 4.95 -7.55 5.12
C LEU A 97 6.34 -7.38 5.77
N GLU A 98 6.57 -7.99 6.94
CA GLU A 98 7.88 -8.00 7.60
C GLU A 98 8.96 -8.61 6.70
N GLU A 99 8.66 -9.74 6.01
CA GLU A 99 9.61 -10.39 5.11
C GLU A 99 10.09 -9.45 4.00
N ILE A 100 9.18 -8.66 3.41
CA ILE A 100 9.53 -7.81 2.27
C ILE A 100 10.15 -6.49 2.70
N LEU A 101 9.79 -5.94 3.85
CA LEU A 101 10.35 -4.68 4.35
C LEU A 101 11.74 -4.82 4.97
N LYS A 102 12.30 -6.03 5.07
CA LYS A 102 13.71 -6.24 5.40
C LYS A 102 14.58 -5.72 4.26
N LYS A 103 15.83 -5.40 4.59
CA LYS A 103 16.85 -5.03 3.62
C LYS A 103 17.19 -6.21 2.71
N GLU A 104 17.65 -5.94 1.49
CA GLU A 104 18.08 -6.97 0.53
C GLU A 104 19.13 -7.91 1.15
N SER A 105 20.10 -7.37 1.90
CA SER A 105 21.09 -8.15 2.65
C SER A 105 20.50 -9.12 3.67
N ASN A 106 19.27 -8.88 4.13
CA ASN A 106 18.53 -9.71 5.09
C ASN A 106 17.36 -10.48 4.43
N GLY A 107 17.41 -10.67 3.11
CA GLY A 107 16.42 -11.43 2.35
C GLY A 107 15.09 -10.70 2.09
N GLY A 108 15.03 -9.39 2.32
CA GLY A 108 13.90 -8.52 1.93
C GLY A 108 14.06 -7.94 0.53
N ILE A 109 13.26 -6.92 0.22
CA ILE A 109 13.29 -6.23 -1.07
C ILE A 109 13.74 -4.76 -0.96
N MET A 110 13.97 -4.29 0.24
CA MET A 110 14.31 -2.90 0.46
C MET A 110 15.81 -2.67 0.37
N PRO A 111 16.27 -1.57 -0.23
CA PRO A 111 17.70 -1.32 -0.39
C PRO A 111 18.38 -1.17 0.97
N ASP A 112 19.66 -1.60 1.03
CA ASP A 112 20.47 -1.50 2.25
C ASP A 112 20.77 -0.05 2.60
N PHE A 113 20.95 0.81 1.58
CA PHE A 113 21.28 2.22 1.73
C PHE A 113 20.50 3.06 0.71
N GLY A 114 20.07 4.23 1.14
CA GLY A 114 19.32 5.14 0.28
C GLY A 114 17.96 4.56 -0.10
N GLY A 115 17.40 5.06 -1.22
CA GLY A 115 16.12 4.56 -1.75
C GLY A 115 14.93 5.44 -1.39
N VAL A 116 13.77 5.00 -1.87
CA VAL A 116 12.50 5.71 -1.79
C VAL A 116 11.60 5.02 -0.77
N ALA A 117 10.94 5.79 0.10
CA ALA A 117 9.98 5.26 1.07
C ALA A 117 8.86 4.50 0.35
N PRO A 118 8.56 3.25 0.74
CA PRO A 118 7.50 2.48 0.12
C PRO A 118 6.12 3.05 0.45
N ILE A 119 5.14 2.75 -0.40
CA ILE A 119 3.73 2.99 -0.13
C ILE A 119 3.13 1.68 0.37
N LEU A 120 2.48 1.71 1.53
CA LEU A 120 1.83 0.56 2.14
C LEU A 120 0.33 0.83 2.24
N LEU A 121 -0.46 -0.03 1.62
CA LEU A 121 -1.92 0.04 1.66
C LEU A 121 -2.46 -1.19 2.40
N LEU A 122 -3.36 -0.99 3.37
CA LEU A 122 -4.11 -2.07 4.01
C LEU A 122 -5.59 -1.87 3.72
N MET A 123 -6.18 -2.85 3.01
CA MET A 123 -7.58 -2.85 2.64
C MET A 123 -8.33 -3.94 3.41
N THR A 124 -9.37 -3.58 4.16
CA THR A 124 -10.21 -4.53 4.88
C THR A 124 -11.62 -3.98 5.06
N ASP A 125 -12.60 -4.87 5.19
CA ASP A 125 -13.99 -4.55 5.51
C ASP A 125 -14.35 -4.89 6.96
N GLY A 126 -13.40 -5.35 7.77
CA GLY A 126 -13.72 -5.89 9.06
C GLY A 126 -12.58 -5.95 10.07
N HIS A 127 -12.93 -6.56 11.18
CA HIS A 127 -12.04 -6.79 12.29
C HIS A 127 -11.31 -8.13 12.11
N PRO A 128 -9.99 -8.20 12.31
CA PRO A 128 -9.25 -9.46 12.18
C PRO A 128 -9.68 -10.47 13.25
N THR A 129 -9.60 -11.75 12.90
CA THR A 129 -9.96 -12.87 13.79
C THR A 129 -9.14 -12.85 15.10
N LYS A 130 -7.88 -12.45 15.01
CA LYS A 130 -7.00 -12.24 16.16
C LYS A 130 -6.72 -10.74 16.33
N TYR A 131 -7.05 -10.19 17.48
CA TYR A 131 -6.79 -8.80 17.87
C TYR A 131 -6.66 -8.68 19.39
N PRO A 132 -5.78 -7.84 19.94
CA PRO A 132 -4.87 -6.91 19.27
C PRO A 132 -3.61 -7.61 18.70
N LEU A 133 -2.99 -6.99 17.70
CA LEU A 133 -1.79 -7.48 16.98
C LEU A 133 -0.50 -6.84 17.54
N LYS A 134 -0.37 -6.74 18.86
CA LYS A 134 0.72 -5.99 19.51
C LYS A 134 2.11 -6.51 19.17
N ASN A 135 2.29 -7.83 19.10
CA ASN A 135 3.59 -8.43 18.84
C ASN A 135 3.99 -8.22 17.37
N GLU A 136 3.07 -8.45 16.45
CA GLU A 136 3.26 -8.30 15.01
C GLU A 136 3.53 -6.84 14.66
N MET A 137 2.76 -5.92 15.23
CA MET A 137 2.98 -4.48 15.07
C MET A 137 4.31 -4.02 15.69
N ALA A 138 4.70 -4.56 16.84
CA ALA A 138 6.00 -4.26 17.47
C ALA A 138 7.16 -4.74 16.58
N SER A 139 7.02 -5.88 15.90
CA SER A 139 8.00 -6.38 14.94
C SER A 139 8.12 -5.46 13.71
N LEU A 140 7.00 -5.05 13.13
CA LEU A 140 6.99 -4.10 12.01
C LEU A 140 7.63 -2.76 12.38
N LYS A 141 7.32 -2.22 13.56
CA LYS A 141 7.88 -0.95 14.06
C LYS A 141 9.40 -0.98 14.29
N LYS A 142 10.02 -2.16 14.39
CA LYS A 142 11.50 -2.30 14.43
C LYS A 142 12.14 -2.12 13.07
N LEU A 143 11.38 -2.21 11.99
CA LEU A 143 11.89 -2.07 10.62
C LEU A 143 11.96 -0.59 10.24
N PRO A 144 13.15 -0.07 9.88
CA PRO A 144 13.29 1.32 9.44
C PRO A 144 12.37 1.67 8.27
N TRP A 145 12.23 0.75 7.30
CA TRP A 145 11.40 0.95 6.12
C TRP A 145 9.90 1.00 6.42
N PHE A 146 9.42 0.31 7.46
CA PHE A 146 8.04 0.46 7.94
C PHE A 146 7.79 1.84 8.57
N ASN A 147 8.77 2.36 9.30
CA ASN A 147 8.63 3.65 9.99
C ASN A 147 8.61 4.83 9.02
N VAL A 148 9.36 4.76 7.92
CA VAL A 148 9.40 5.81 6.89
C VAL A 148 8.36 5.62 5.78
N ALA A 149 7.65 4.51 5.75
CA ALA A 149 6.63 4.22 4.74
C ALA A 149 5.48 5.22 4.77
N LEU A 150 4.93 5.50 3.60
CA LEU A 150 3.63 6.15 3.44
C LEU A 150 2.55 5.09 3.64
N LYS A 151 1.79 5.18 4.73
CA LYS A 151 0.80 4.18 5.11
C LYS A 151 -0.61 4.70 4.98
N TYR A 152 -1.48 3.94 4.35
CA TYR A 152 -2.91 4.25 4.21
C TYR A 152 -3.74 3.01 4.56
N GLY A 153 -4.75 3.23 5.38
CA GLY A 153 -5.79 2.23 5.68
C GLY A 153 -7.03 2.51 4.83
N ILE A 154 -7.51 1.52 4.10
CA ILE A 154 -8.71 1.65 3.25
C ILE A 154 -9.79 0.74 3.81
N ALA A 155 -10.84 1.37 4.31
CA ALA A 155 -12.01 0.71 4.89
C ALA A 155 -13.02 0.42 3.78
N ILE A 156 -13.22 -0.85 3.41
CA ILE A 156 -14.11 -1.26 2.34
C ILE A 156 -15.54 -1.43 2.86
N ALA A 157 -16.46 -0.55 2.41
CA ALA A 157 -17.89 -0.61 2.71
C ALA A 157 -18.23 -0.67 4.21
N LEU A 158 -17.54 0.08 5.04
CA LEU A 158 -17.65 -0.02 6.49
C LEU A 158 -18.66 0.91 7.13
N LYS A 159 -19.25 0.36 8.23
CA LYS A 159 -19.99 1.09 9.24
C LYS A 159 -19.52 0.78 10.68
N ASP A 160 -18.37 0.09 10.86
CA ASP A 160 -17.94 -0.40 12.18
C ASP A 160 -16.69 0.33 12.70
N LYS A 161 -16.81 0.89 13.91
CA LYS A 161 -15.75 1.59 14.64
C LYS A 161 -14.50 0.71 14.87
N LYS A 162 -14.68 -0.60 15.07
CA LYS A 162 -13.56 -1.52 15.37
C LYS A 162 -12.58 -1.68 14.22
N THR A 163 -13.03 -1.58 12.98
CA THR A 163 -12.15 -1.65 11.81
C THR A 163 -11.28 -0.41 11.71
N ASN A 164 -11.83 0.76 12.07
CA ASN A 164 -11.05 1.98 12.13
C ASN A 164 -9.90 1.88 13.14
N ASP A 165 -10.08 1.15 14.26
CA ASP A 165 -9.02 0.95 15.25
C ASP A 165 -7.84 0.15 14.65
N VAL A 166 -8.11 -0.92 13.90
CA VAL A 166 -7.09 -1.75 13.22
C VAL A 166 -6.35 -0.95 12.16
N LEU A 167 -7.08 -0.24 11.32
CA LEU A 167 -6.50 0.60 10.28
C LEU A 167 -5.70 1.75 10.88
N SER A 168 -6.20 2.40 11.93
CA SER A 168 -5.50 3.47 12.65
C SER A 168 -4.22 2.97 13.31
N GLU A 169 -4.21 1.74 13.86
CA GLU A 169 -2.99 1.14 14.41
C GLU A 169 -1.94 0.88 13.31
N PHE A 170 -2.37 0.43 12.13
CA PHE A 170 -1.49 0.19 10.99
C PHE A 170 -0.88 1.49 10.45
N VAL A 171 -1.68 2.51 10.22
CA VAL A 171 -1.19 3.78 9.66
C VAL A 171 -0.35 4.55 10.67
N GLY A 172 -0.64 4.43 11.95
CA GLY A 172 0.02 5.18 13.02
C GLY A 172 -0.33 6.66 12.97
N GLY A 173 0.37 7.48 13.74
CA GLY A 173 0.09 8.93 13.83
C GLY A 173 0.35 9.74 12.55
N ASN A 174 0.92 9.12 11.51
CA ASN A 174 1.29 9.76 10.25
C ASN A 174 0.50 9.21 9.04
N GLY A 175 -0.59 8.49 9.24
CA GLY A 175 -1.36 7.91 8.15
C GLY A 175 -2.84 8.27 8.20
N ASP A 176 -3.50 8.14 7.07
CA ASP A 176 -4.94 8.38 6.96
C ASP A 176 -5.70 7.06 6.78
N VAL A 177 -6.84 6.96 7.44
CA VAL A 177 -7.86 5.93 7.17
C VAL A 177 -8.90 6.55 6.26
N ILE A 178 -9.15 5.88 5.13
CA ILE A 178 -10.03 6.36 4.07
C ILE A 178 -11.17 5.37 3.91
N GLU A 179 -12.41 5.84 4.00
CA GLU A 179 -13.58 5.02 3.70
C GLU A 179 -13.79 4.93 2.19
N CYS A 180 -14.09 3.74 1.71
CA CYS A 180 -14.27 3.48 0.30
C CYS A 180 -15.46 2.54 0.06
N PHE A 181 -16.40 2.98 -0.76
CA PHE A 181 -17.67 2.28 -1.00
C PHE A 181 -17.79 1.66 -2.40
N ASP A 182 -16.98 2.08 -3.35
CA ASP A 182 -17.01 1.57 -4.73
C ASP A 182 -15.63 1.42 -5.36
N ALA A 183 -15.58 0.72 -6.51
CA ALA A 183 -14.33 0.41 -7.19
C ALA A 183 -13.66 1.65 -7.81
N LYS A 184 -14.45 2.60 -8.31
CA LYS A 184 -13.92 3.82 -8.96
C LYS A 184 -13.28 4.75 -7.94
N LEU A 185 -13.93 4.91 -6.78
CA LEU A 185 -13.36 5.67 -5.67
C LEU A 185 -12.05 5.03 -5.19
N LEU A 186 -12.00 3.68 -5.05
CA LEU A 186 -10.80 2.96 -4.67
C LEU A 186 -9.66 3.18 -5.67
N GLU A 187 -9.93 3.07 -6.96
CA GLU A 187 -8.98 3.37 -8.04
C GLU A 187 -8.42 4.81 -7.90
N ASN A 188 -9.32 5.80 -7.76
CA ASN A 188 -8.94 7.20 -7.63
C ASN A 188 -8.08 7.46 -6.40
N ILE A 189 -8.44 6.90 -5.24
CA ILE A 189 -7.67 6.99 -3.98
C ILE A 189 -6.23 6.52 -4.20
N ILE A 190 -6.05 5.32 -4.75
CA ILE A 190 -4.71 4.76 -4.92
C ILE A 190 -3.92 5.53 -5.98
N LYS A 191 -4.58 5.93 -7.07
CA LYS A 191 -3.97 6.78 -8.10
C LYS A 191 -3.44 8.10 -7.52
N ILE A 192 -4.22 8.79 -6.71
CA ILE A 192 -3.83 10.03 -6.04
C ILE A 192 -2.63 9.80 -5.11
N ILE A 193 -2.66 8.74 -4.29
CA ILE A 193 -1.58 8.40 -3.36
C ILE A 193 -0.27 8.20 -4.14
N VAL A 194 -0.30 7.38 -5.19
CA VAL A 194 0.90 7.05 -5.97
C VAL A 194 1.41 8.25 -6.76
N LEU A 195 0.51 9.01 -7.42
CA LEU A 195 0.87 10.21 -8.17
C LEU A 195 1.55 11.25 -7.27
N THR A 196 0.96 11.52 -6.12
CA THR A 196 1.48 12.52 -5.18
C THR A 196 2.84 12.08 -4.63
N ALA A 197 2.96 10.81 -4.23
CA ALA A 197 4.23 10.26 -3.74
C ALA A 197 5.34 10.31 -4.80
N SER A 198 5.03 10.04 -6.07
CA SER A 198 6.02 10.07 -7.16
C SER A 198 6.46 11.50 -7.51
N LYS A 199 5.55 12.47 -7.51
CA LYS A 199 5.85 13.89 -7.83
C LYS A 199 6.76 14.54 -6.79
N VAL A 200 6.47 14.36 -5.51
CA VAL A 200 7.27 14.98 -4.43
C VAL A 200 8.70 14.48 -4.44
N LYS A 201 8.92 13.24 -4.88
CA LYS A 201 10.26 12.65 -4.96
C LYS A 201 11.09 13.15 -6.15
N SER A 202 10.45 13.51 -7.24
CA SER A 202 11.14 14.10 -8.40
C SER A 202 11.66 15.51 -8.14
N THR A 203 11.08 16.23 -7.17
CA THR A 203 11.46 17.62 -6.83
C THR A 203 12.47 17.73 -5.69
N SER A 204 12.66 16.68 -4.89
CA SER A 204 13.56 16.74 -3.73
C SER A 204 14.82 15.89 -3.91
N THR A 205 15.93 16.55 -4.28
CA THR A 205 17.30 16.01 -4.14
C THR A 205 17.65 15.67 -2.67
N ALA A 206 16.75 15.98 -1.72
CA ALA A 206 16.93 15.85 -0.27
C ALA A 206 16.61 14.46 0.31
N VAL A 207 16.11 13.50 -0.47
CA VAL A 207 15.78 12.15 0.02
C VAL A 207 16.97 11.19 -0.02
N ARG A 208 18.20 11.71 -0.14
CA ARG A 208 19.42 10.89 -0.02
C ARG A 208 19.68 10.34 1.40
N SER A 209 18.98 10.87 2.39
CA SER A 209 18.93 10.30 3.76
C SER A 209 17.47 10.00 4.10
N GLY A 210 17.05 8.77 3.92
CA GLY A 210 15.68 8.26 3.91
C GLY A 210 14.82 8.47 5.15
N THR A 211 14.83 9.62 5.79
CA THR A 211 14.11 9.83 7.06
C THR A 211 13.80 11.31 7.36
N ASN A 212 13.39 12.09 6.39
CA ASN A 212 12.89 13.42 6.76
C ASN A 212 11.37 13.31 7.04
N PRO A 213 10.93 13.32 8.33
CA PRO A 213 9.51 13.26 8.69
C PRO A 213 8.67 14.35 8.03
N THR A 214 9.29 15.51 7.78
CA THR A 214 8.64 16.66 7.13
C THR A 214 8.19 16.35 5.71
N VAL A 215 8.98 15.58 4.94
CA VAL A 215 8.61 15.21 3.55
C VAL A 215 7.44 14.23 3.54
N VAL A 216 7.44 13.25 4.44
CA VAL A 216 6.33 12.31 4.59
C VAL A 216 5.04 13.04 4.95
N GLN A 217 5.09 13.97 5.90
CA GLN A 217 3.95 14.79 6.30
C GLN A 217 3.45 15.68 5.15
N GLN A 218 4.34 16.28 4.37
CA GLN A 218 3.96 17.08 3.20
C GLN A 218 3.22 16.23 2.15
N ILE A 219 3.72 15.02 1.84
CA ILE A 219 3.05 14.11 0.90
C ILE A 219 1.65 13.76 1.41
N GLN A 220 1.52 13.40 2.68
CA GLN A 220 0.23 13.05 3.28
C GLN A 220 -0.75 14.21 3.24
N GLN A 221 -0.29 15.43 3.52
CA GLN A 221 -1.13 16.61 3.46
C GLN A 221 -1.62 16.88 2.02
N GLN A 222 -0.76 16.73 1.02
CA GLN A 222 -1.13 16.87 -0.39
C GLN A 222 -2.11 15.78 -0.84
N VAL A 223 -1.89 14.52 -0.42
CA VAL A 223 -2.83 13.43 -0.69
C VAL A 223 -4.19 13.72 -0.08
N LYS A 224 -4.21 14.17 1.18
CA LYS A 224 -5.46 14.52 1.87
C LYS A 224 -6.21 15.63 1.17
N GLN A 225 -5.52 16.68 0.74
CA GLN A 225 -6.13 17.78 -0.03
C GLN A 225 -6.72 17.28 -1.35
N ALA A 226 -5.97 16.49 -2.12
CA ALA A 226 -6.43 15.94 -3.38
C ALA A 226 -7.61 14.96 -3.22
N LEU A 227 -7.68 14.21 -2.11
CA LEU A 227 -8.82 13.35 -1.79
C LEU A 227 -10.06 14.15 -1.41
N CYS A 228 -9.92 15.27 -0.69
CA CYS A 228 -11.04 16.17 -0.40
C CYS A 228 -11.61 16.78 -1.69
N GLU A 229 -10.76 17.21 -2.61
CA GLU A 229 -11.19 17.75 -3.91
C GLU A 229 -12.01 16.74 -4.73
N VAL A 230 -11.67 15.43 -4.68
CA VAL A 230 -12.43 14.38 -5.37
C VAL A 230 -13.76 14.10 -4.66
N ALA A 231 -13.80 14.13 -3.33
CA ALA A 231 -15.02 13.91 -2.57
C ALA A 231 -16.08 15.02 -2.77
N ASP A 232 -15.63 16.25 -3.03
CA ASP A 232 -16.51 17.39 -3.31
C ASP A 232 -17.15 17.37 -4.72
N TRP A 233 -16.71 16.47 -5.61
CA TRP A 233 -17.23 16.34 -6.98
C TRP A 233 -18.36 15.29 -7.12
N GLU A 234 -18.62 14.49 -6.10
CA GLU A 234 -19.60 13.39 -6.11
C GLU A 234 -20.93 13.72 -5.37
N TRP A 235 -21.29 15.04 -5.19
CA TRP A 235 -22.58 15.47 -4.63
C TRP A 235 -23.46 16.17 -5.68
#